data_c46ef48480d7af38ed535812f581ae4d
#
_entry.id   c46ef48480d7af38ed535812f581ae4d
#
_cell.length_a   1.000
_cell.length_b   1.000
_cell.length_c   1.000
_cell.angle_alpha   90.00
_cell.angle_beta   90.00
_cell.angle_gamma   90.00
#
_symmetry.space_group_name_H-M   'P 1'
#
loop_
_entity.id
_entity.type
_entity.pdbx_description
1 polymer ?
#
loop_
_entity_poly.entity_id
_entity_poly.type
_entity_poly.pdbx_seq_one_letter_code
_entity_poly.pdbx_strand_id
1 'polypeptide(L)'
;MLEINGAVEADWPDEGVAAHYGDPVREQRAMTEGQVLVDRSNRGVIKITGPDRLSWLHSLTSQHVERLAPGSTKEALVLSPQGHVEHHLTLTDDGTATWIHVEPHTAKELVDYLNSMRFMLRVEVEDLTGELAVVTLAGPLPAEGGVISRTDAADSAAATFLENGVATAVTRNPFGIDLIAAPDAAGKLAATFPVAGTWALEAARIAARVARPGLDTDHRTLPHEIGLIDSAVHLNKGCYRGQETVARIQNLGHPPRRLVFLHLDGSVDRLPAHGSPLTLADGTQVGFVGSAARHFELGPIGLGLVKRSVDVSATLLADGVAAAQEVVVPPEAGGAVKVTLRRDSVPQPPAGRKML
;
A
#
# COMPACT_ATOMS: atom_id res chain seq x y z
N MET A 1 -6.14 -1.14 22.46
CA MET A 1 -6.25 0.25 23.05
C MET A 1 -7.67 0.81 23.09
N LEU A 2 -8.69 0.01 22.84
CA LEU A 2 -10.12 0.42 22.95
C LEU A 2 -10.57 0.81 24.35
N GLU A 3 -9.80 0.46 25.39
CA GLU A 3 -10.09 0.82 26.79
C GLU A 3 -9.76 2.30 27.13
N ILE A 4 -9.09 3.02 26.23
CA ILE A 4 -8.78 4.43 26.42
C ILE A 4 -10.05 5.25 26.31
N ASN A 5 -10.24 6.20 27.25
CA ASN A 5 -11.43 7.04 27.29
C ASN A 5 -11.63 7.80 25.97
N GLY A 6 -12.86 7.77 25.48
CA GLY A 6 -13.24 8.40 24.20
C GLY A 6 -13.00 7.54 22.96
N ALA A 7 -12.45 6.32 23.10
CA ALA A 7 -12.28 5.39 21.99
C ALA A 7 -13.64 5.02 21.37
N VAL A 8 -13.71 5.12 20.05
CA VAL A 8 -14.81 4.62 19.22
C VAL A 8 -14.21 3.56 18.30
N GLU A 9 -14.75 2.35 18.34
CA GLU A 9 -14.27 1.25 17.51
C GLU A 9 -14.47 1.54 16.02
N ALA A 10 -13.50 1.12 15.21
CA ALA A 10 -13.57 1.29 13.77
C ALA A 10 -14.46 0.22 13.13
N ASP A 11 -15.09 0.60 12.02
CA ASP A 11 -15.79 -0.32 11.14
C ASP A 11 -14.81 -1.10 10.25
N TRP A 12 -15.33 -2.08 9.51
CA TRP A 12 -14.57 -2.81 8.50
C TRP A 12 -13.77 -1.85 7.59
N PRO A 13 -12.52 -2.16 7.30
CA PRO A 13 -11.74 -3.37 7.61
C PRO A 13 -10.93 -3.27 8.90
N ASP A 14 -11.15 -2.26 9.72
CA ASP A 14 -10.32 -1.94 10.88
C ASP A 14 -11.00 -2.27 12.22
N GLU A 15 -11.91 -3.25 12.24
CA GLU A 15 -12.53 -3.72 13.48
C GLU A 15 -11.46 -4.14 14.50
N GLY A 16 -11.77 -4.00 15.77
CA GLY A 16 -10.91 -4.35 16.90
C GLY A 16 -9.93 -3.27 17.32
N VAL A 17 -9.83 -2.15 16.56
CA VAL A 17 -9.04 -0.98 16.93
C VAL A 17 -9.89 0.31 16.91
N ALA A 18 -9.37 1.39 17.46
CA ALA A 18 -10.11 2.65 17.54
C ALA A 18 -10.10 3.40 16.19
N ALA A 19 -11.27 3.83 15.73
CA ALA A 19 -11.45 4.81 14.67
C ALA A 19 -10.92 6.19 15.10
N HIS A 20 -11.26 6.61 16.33
CA HIS A 20 -10.81 7.86 16.95
C HIS A 20 -11.00 7.79 18.48
N TYR A 21 -10.44 8.76 19.19
CA TYR A 21 -10.52 8.92 20.64
C TYR A 21 -11.30 10.20 21.04
N GLY A 22 -12.32 10.56 20.25
CA GLY A 22 -13.26 11.64 20.55
C GLY A 22 -13.14 12.87 19.66
N ASP A 23 -11.94 13.21 19.15
CA ASP A 23 -11.73 14.37 18.27
C ASP A 23 -10.82 14.01 17.08
N PRO A 24 -11.38 13.47 15.99
CA PRO A 24 -10.61 13.07 14.81
C PRO A 24 -9.81 14.22 14.18
N VAL A 25 -10.28 15.46 14.26
CA VAL A 25 -9.59 16.63 13.69
C VAL A 25 -8.35 16.97 14.52
N ARG A 26 -8.48 16.96 15.84
CA ARG A 26 -7.37 17.19 16.75
C ARG A 26 -6.30 16.11 16.63
N GLU A 27 -6.73 14.86 16.49
CA GLU A 27 -5.83 13.71 16.29
C GLU A 27 -5.01 13.83 15.01
N GLN A 28 -5.63 14.25 13.90
CA GLN A 28 -4.94 14.51 12.64
C GLN A 28 -3.91 15.64 12.77
N ARG A 29 -4.28 16.75 13.45
CA ARG A 29 -3.35 17.86 13.69
C ARG A 29 -2.17 17.42 14.56
N ALA A 30 -2.44 16.68 15.64
CA ALA A 30 -1.38 16.15 16.50
C ALA A 30 -0.37 15.31 15.71
N MET A 31 -0.82 14.53 14.72
CA MET A 31 0.04 13.74 13.85
C MET A 31 0.91 14.59 12.92
N THR A 32 0.49 15.81 12.55
CA THR A 32 1.33 16.73 11.75
C THR A 32 2.32 17.52 12.60
N GLU A 33 1.98 17.77 13.85
CA GLU A 33 2.78 18.59 14.78
C GLU A 33 3.81 17.76 15.56
N GLY A 34 3.55 16.47 15.77
CA GLY A 34 4.41 15.61 16.56
C GLY A 34 4.12 14.13 16.32
N GLN A 35 4.70 13.30 17.18
CA GLN A 35 4.47 11.85 17.11
C GLN A 35 3.17 11.49 17.83
N VAL A 36 2.37 10.65 17.18
CA VAL A 36 1.19 10.01 17.77
C VAL A 36 1.26 8.52 17.57
N LEU A 37 0.71 7.77 18.50
CA LEU A 37 0.60 6.32 18.43
C LEU A 37 -0.78 5.94 17.84
N VAL A 38 -0.76 5.14 16.78
CA VAL A 38 -1.97 4.57 16.18
C VAL A 38 -1.97 3.06 16.39
N ASP A 39 -3.03 2.56 17.00
CA ASP A 39 -3.26 1.12 17.16
C ASP A 39 -3.64 0.49 15.82
N ARG A 40 -2.86 -0.49 15.42
CA ARG A 40 -3.10 -1.32 14.23
C ARG A 40 -2.94 -2.80 14.57
N SER A 41 -3.30 -3.17 15.80
CA SER A 41 -3.16 -4.56 16.30
C SER A 41 -4.06 -5.56 15.56
N ASN A 42 -5.01 -5.07 14.76
CA ASN A 42 -5.83 -5.85 13.83
C ASN A 42 -5.07 -6.33 12.58
N ARG A 43 -3.85 -5.83 12.32
CA ARG A 43 -3.05 -6.28 11.17
C ARG A 43 -2.49 -7.69 11.39
N GLY A 44 -2.36 -8.43 10.29
CA GLY A 44 -1.70 -9.71 10.31
C GLY A 44 -0.19 -9.58 10.52
N VAL A 45 0.39 -10.44 11.37
CA VAL A 45 1.83 -10.52 11.64
C VAL A 45 2.32 -11.92 11.32
N ILE A 46 3.33 -12.01 10.45
CA ILE A 46 3.91 -13.28 10.01
C ILE A 46 5.43 -13.22 10.23
N LYS A 47 5.98 -14.28 10.79
CA LYS A 47 7.42 -14.46 10.93
C LYS A 47 7.89 -15.61 10.05
N ILE A 48 8.99 -15.39 9.35
CA ILE A 48 9.60 -16.41 8.49
C ILE A 48 11.05 -16.61 8.95
N THR A 49 11.39 -17.85 9.28
CA THR A 49 12.73 -18.25 9.69
C THR A 49 13.34 -19.24 8.70
N GLY A 50 14.61 -19.53 8.90
CA GLY A 50 15.35 -20.49 8.10
C GLY A 50 16.32 -19.87 7.10
N PRO A 51 17.37 -20.64 6.72
CA PRO A 51 18.46 -20.12 5.91
C PRO A 51 18.05 -19.79 4.47
N ASP A 52 16.98 -20.42 3.96
CA ASP A 52 16.52 -20.24 2.58
C ASP A 52 15.45 -19.13 2.45
N ARG A 53 15.05 -18.46 3.57
CA ARG A 53 13.91 -17.52 3.61
C ARG A 53 13.98 -16.36 2.61
N LEU A 54 15.14 -15.69 2.51
CA LEU A 54 15.27 -14.54 1.62
C LEU A 54 15.27 -14.91 0.13
N SER A 55 16.00 -15.99 -0.25
CA SER A 55 15.99 -16.49 -1.63
C SER A 55 14.61 -17.00 -2.04
N TRP A 56 13.92 -17.66 -1.13
CA TRP A 56 12.57 -18.15 -1.33
C TRP A 56 11.56 -17.00 -1.48
N LEU A 57 11.53 -16.04 -0.55
CA LEU A 57 10.68 -14.86 -0.66
C LEU A 57 10.98 -14.06 -1.93
N HIS A 58 12.26 -13.98 -2.32
CA HIS A 58 12.65 -13.36 -3.58
C HIS A 58 12.01 -14.04 -4.78
N SER A 59 11.89 -15.36 -4.79
CA SER A 59 11.25 -16.09 -5.90
C SER A 59 9.73 -15.96 -5.94
N LEU A 60 9.09 -15.73 -4.80
CA LEU A 60 7.62 -15.67 -4.67
C LEU A 60 7.05 -14.26 -4.85
N THR A 61 7.83 -13.23 -4.54
CA THR A 61 7.33 -11.85 -4.50
C THR A 61 7.89 -10.98 -5.63
N SER A 62 7.25 -9.87 -5.89
CA SER A 62 7.62 -8.91 -6.93
C SER A 62 8.88 -8.10 -6.62
N GLN A 63 9.34 -8.05 -5.36
CA GLN A 63 10.44 -7.21 -4.91
C GLN A 63 11.77 -7.99 -4.83
N HIS A 64 12.88 -7.28 -4.99
CA HIS A 64 14.21 -7.86 -4.80
C HIS A 64 14.55 -7.87 -3.29
N VAL A 65 14.42 -9.04 -2.67
CA VAL A 65 14.66 -9.25 -1.22
C VAL A 65 15.78 -10.23 -0.91
N GLU A 66 16.37 -10.90 -1.92
CA GLU A 66 17.41 -11.91 -1.74
C GLU A 66 18.62 -11.42 -0.94
N ARG A 67 18.94 -10.13 -1.05
CA ARG A 67 20.09 -9.49 -0.37
C ARG A 67 19.61 -8.37 0.54
N LEU A 68 18.45 -8.53 1.17
CA LEU A 68 17.93 -7.54 2.09
C LEU A 68 18.85 -7.44 3.31
N ALA A 69 19.39 -6.26 3.55
CA ALA A 69 20.26 -6.03 4.69
C ALA A 69 19.45 -6.07 6.00
N PRO A 70 20.02 -6.59 7.10
CA PRO A 70 19.36 -6.56 8.41
C PRO A 70 18.90 -5.16 8.79
N GLY A 71 17.67 -5.04 9.29
CA GLY A 71 17.01 -3.79 9.64
C GLY A 71 16.39 -3.03 8.46
N SER A 72 16.60 -3.48 7.21
CA SER A 72 16.00 -2.83 6.05
C SER A 72 14.56 -3.27 5.81
N THR A 73 13.69 -2.31 5.48
CA THR A 73 12.29 -2.54 5.12
C THR A 73 12.08 -2.51 3.61
N LYS A 74 11.24 -3.38 3.10
CA LYS A 74 10.75 -3.37 1.71
C LYS A 74 9.26 -3.63 1.66
N GLU A 75 8.61 -3.04 0.66
CA GLU A 75 7.28 -3.47 0.22
C GLU A 75 7.43 -4.52 -0.88
N ALA A 76 6.56 -5.50 -0.88
CA ALA A 76 6.54 -6.55 -1.89
C ALA A 76 5.10 -7.01 -2.17
N LEU A 77 4.86 -7.55 -3.36
CA LEU A 77 3.55 -8.08 -3.74
C LEU A 77 3.66 -9.58 -4.01
N VAL A 78 2.63 -10.32 -3.61
CA VAL A 78 2.29 -11.61 -4.19
C VAL A 78 1.24 -11.34 -5.25
N LEU A 79 1.53 -11.75 -6.49
CA LEU A 79 0.65 -11.52 -7.62
C LEU A 79 0.01 -12.83 -8.08
N SER A 80 -1.16 -12.75 -8.71
CA SER A 80 -1.75 -13.86 -9.46
C SER A 80 -0.92 -14.19 -10.71
N PRO A 81 -1.14 -15.32 -11.39
CA PRO A 81 -0.53 -15.61 -12.69
C PRO A 81 -0.83 -14.53 -13.75
N GLN A 82 -1.95 -13.83 -13.62
CA GLN A 82 -2.38 -12.74 -14.49
C GLN A 82 -1.78 -11.38 -14.09
N GLY A 83 -0.99 -11.32 -12.99
CA GLY A 83 -0.34 -10.11 -12.49
C GLY A 83 -1.23 -9.23 -11.61
N HIS A 84 -2.38 -9.73 -11.14
CA HIS A 84 -3.23 -9.01 -10.20
C HIS A 84 -2.65 -9.08 -8.79
N VAL A 85 -2.83 -8.03 -8.00
CA VAL A 85 -2.37 -7.97 -6.61
C VAL A 85 -3.24 -8.89 -5.74
N GLU A 86 -2.63 -9.93 -5.16
CA GLU A 86 -3.27 -10.82 -4.19
C GLU A 86 -2.91 -10.42 -2.76
N HIS A 87 -1.61 -10.14 -2.50
CA HIS A 87 -1.18 -9.67 -1.18
C HIS A 87 -0.15 -8.55 -1.32
N HIS A 88 -0.21 -7.59 -0.40
CA HIS A 88 0.77 -6.53 -0.22
C HIS A 88 1.46 -6.73 1.14
N LEU A 89 2.76 -6.88 1.11
CA LEU A 89 3.59 -7.17 2.26
C LEU A 89 4.48 -5.99 2.58
N THR A 90 4.51 -5.59 3.84
CA THR A 90 5.61 -4.79 4.39
C THR A 90 6.51 -5.72 5.17
N LEU A 91 7.77 -5.84 4.80
CA LEU A 91 8.70 -6.80 5.38
C LEU A 91 10.01 -6.17 5.80
N THR A 92 10.54 -6.63 6.93
CA THR A 92 11.88 -6.30 7.43
C THR A 92 12.59 -7.58 7.82
N ASP A 93 13.86 -7.72 7.47
CA ASP A 93 14.69 -8.85 7.91
C ASP A 93 15.62 -8.36 9.02
N ASP A 94 15.74 -9.15 10.11
CA ASP A 94 16.63 -8.85 11.25
C ASP A 94 17.97 -9.59 11.18
N GLY A 95 18.21 -10.34 10.10
CA GLY A 95 19.37 -11.22 9.91
C GLY A 95 19.10 -12.67 10.31
N THR A 96 18.09 -12.94 11.13
CA THR A 96 17.68 -14.28 11.59
C THR A 96 16.29 -14.67 11.13
N ALA A 97 15.40 -13.72 11.10
CA ALA A 97 14.00 -13.85 10.68
C ALA A 97 13.59 -12.69 9.78
N THR A 98 12.62 -12.95 8.91
CA THR A 98 11.89 -11.91 8.15
C THR A 98 10.54 -11.72 8.81
N TRP A 99 10.28 -10.49 9.24
CA TRP A 99 9.05 -10.04 9.85
C TRP A 99 8.18 -9.37 8.80
N ILE A 100 6.94 -9.78 8.71
CA ILE A 100 5.98 -9.29 7.72
C ILE A 100 4.74 -8.85 8.45
N HIS A 101 4.18 -7.69 8.08
CA HIS A 101 2.80 -7.39 8.41
C HIS A 101 1.99 -7.11 7.14
N VAL A 102 0.72 -7.46 7.22
CA VAL A 102 -0.24 -7.37 6.10
C VAL A 102 -1.54 -6.73 6.55
N GLU A 103 -2.40 -6.40 5.59
CA GLU A 103 -3.73 -5.86 5.88
C GLU A 103 -4.54 -6.80 6.78
N PRO A 104 -5.47 -6.26 7.59
CA PRO A 104 -6.39 -7.07 8.39
C PRO A 104 -7.05 -8.16 7.55
N HIS A 105 -7.31 -9.31 8.16
CA HIS A 105 -8.00 -10.46 7.55
C HIS A 105 -7.26 -11.19 6.41
N THR A 106 -6.06 -10.74 5.99
CA THR A 106 -5.35 -11.33 4.85
C THR A 106 -4.22 -12.30 5.24
N ALA A 107 -3.82 -12.34 6.52
CA ALA A 107 -2.68 -13.14 7.00
C ALA A 107 -2.86 -14.64 6.74
N LYS A 108 -4.03 -15.17 7.06
CA LYS A 108 -4.30 -16.61 6.90
C LYS A 108 -4.12 -17.07 5.46
N GLU A 109 -4.68 -16.35 4.49
CA GLU A 109 -4.57 -16.71 3.07
C GLU A 109 -3.11 -16.63 2.59
N LEU A 110 -2.36 -15.62 3.03
CA LEU A 110 -0.95 -15.50 2.73
C LEU A 110 -0.14 -16.65 3.34
N VAL A 111 -0.38 -17.00 4.60
CA VAL A 111 0.29 -18.11 5.28
C VAL A 111 0.00 -19.46 4.58
N ASP A 112 -1.25 -19.70 4.20
CA ASP A 112 -1.64 -20.88 3.45
C ASP A 112 -0.92 -20.95 2.09
N TYR A 113 -0.84 -19.83 1.36
CA TYR A 113 -0.08 -19.73 0.11
C TYR A 113 1.41 -20.00 0.34
N LEU A 114 2.03 -19.33 1.30
CA LEU A 114 3.44 -19.49 1.60
C LEU A 114 3.77 -20.95 1.97
N ASN A 115 2.98 -21.58 2.81
CA ASN A 115 3.16 -22.98 3.20
C ASN A 115 3.02 -23.92 1.98
N SER A 116 2.11 -23.65 1.06
CA SER A 116 1.96 -24.45 -0.18
C SER A 116 3.18 -24.36 -1.08
N MET A 117 4.00 -23.31 -0.96
CA MET A 117 5.17 -23.04 -1.80
C MET A 117 6.51 -23.43 -1.14
N ARG A 118 6.49 -24.03 0.04
CA ARG A 118 7.72 -24.39 0.78
C ARG A 118 8.54 -25.49 0.14
N PHE A 119 7.86 -26.52 -0.39
CA PHE A 119 8.47 -27.74 -0.90
C PHE A 119 9.52 -28.34 0.09
N MET A 120 10.76 -28.47 -0.35
CA MET A 120 11.88 -29.04 0.45
C MET A 120 12.80 -27.92 1.00
N LEU A 121 12.39 -26.67 0.95
CA LEU A 121 13.21 -25.55 1.44
C LEU A 121 13.21 -25.49 2.98
N ARG A 122 14.33 -25.04 3.52
CA ARG A 122 14.54 -24.91 4.96
C ARG A 122 14.01 -23.56 5.43
N VAL A 123 12.68 -23.45 5.45
CA VAL A 123 11.95 -22.28 5.91
C VAL A 123 10.81 -22.70 6.83
N GLU A 124 10.51 -21.87 7.80
CA GLU A 124 9.35 -22.00 8.68
C GLU A 124 8.53 -20.72 8.59
N VAL A 125 7.21 -20.85 8.53
CA VAL A 125 6.26 -19.75 8.46
C VAL A 125 5.36 -19.82 9.69
N GLU A 126 5.41 -18.79 10.52
CA GLU A 126 4.62 -18.67 11.75
C GLU A 126 3.62 -17.53 11.58
N ASP A 127 2.33 -17.79 11.80
CA ASP A 127 1.31 -16.76 11.94
C ASP A 127 1.26 -16.33 13.40
N LEU A 128 1.67 -15.10 13.67
CA LEU A 128 1.69 -14.49 15.00
C LEU A 128 0.59 -13.42 15.16
N THR A 129 -0.42 -13.44 14.26
CA THR A 129 -1.57 -12.56 14.33
C THR A 129 -2.32 -12.74 15.64
N GLY A 130 -2.49 -11.65 16.38
CA GLY A 130 -3.09 -11.66 17.71
C GLY A 130 -2.13 -12.01 18.86
N GLU A 131 -0.98 -12.65 18.60
CA GLU A 131 0.09 -12.84 19.58
C GLU A 131 1.00 -11.61 19.65
N LEU A 132 1.24 -10.97 18.51
CA LEU A 132 1.93 -9.69 18.38
C LEU A 132 0.99 -8.63 17.80
N ALA A 133 1.21 -7.41 18.22
CA ALA A 133 0.48 -6.23 17.76
C ALA A 133 1.35 -5.39 16.84
N VAL A 134 0.73 -4.79 15.82
CA VAL A 134 1.32 -3.70 15.05
C VAL A 134 0.81 -2.39 15.64
N VAL A 135 1.71 -1.47 15.96
CA VAL A 135 1.37 -0.09 16.31
C VAL A 135 2.21 0.84 15.46
N THR A 136 1.59 1.90 14.98
CA THR A 136 2.28 2.91 14.17
C THR A 136 2.62 4.11 15.02
N LEU A 137 3.89 4.46 15.10
CA LEU A 137 4.32 5.76 15.59
C LEU A 137 4.38 6.70 14.38
N ALA A 138 3.29 7.46 14.20
CA ALA A 138 3.06 8.35 13.07
C ALA A 138 3.48 9.79 13.40
N GLY A 139 3.86 10.55 12.37
CA GLY A 139 4.26 11.94 12.47
C GLY A 139 5.73 12.18 12.19
N PRO A 140 6.20 13.45 12.32
CA PRO A 140 7.60 13.76 12.13
C PRO A 140 8.45 13.07 13.19
N LEU A 141 9.41 12.27 12.75
CA LEU A 141 10.37 11.62 13.66
C LEU A 141 11.39 12.66 14.14
N PRO A 142 11.75 12.68 15.44
CA PRO A 142 12.69 13.64 15.97
C PRO A 142 14.06 13.48 15.31
N ALA A 143 14.60 14.59 14.80
CA ALA A 143 15.99 14.66 14.37
C ALA A 143 16.86 15.00 15.59
N GLU A 144 17.73 14.10 16.01
CA GLU A 144 18.79 14.45 16.93
C GLU A 144 19.83 15.32 16.20
N GLY A 145 19.86 16.63 16.54
CA GLY A 145 21.02 17.50 16.30
C GLY A 145 21.28 17.98 14.87
N GLY A 146 20.27 18.31 14.06
CA GLY A 146 20.49 18.96 12.76
C GLY A 146 19.79 18.25 11.60
N VAL A 147 19.84 18.81 10.41
CA VAL A 147 19.15 18.31 9.20
C VAL A 147 19.51 16.84 8.93
N ILE A 148 18.77 15.94 9.55
CA ILE A 148 18.86 14.49 9.30
C ILE A 148 17.78 14.13 8.28
N SER A 149 18.13 13.29 7.32
CA SER A 149 17.14 12.76 6.38
C SER A 149 16.05 12.00 7.16
N ARG A 150 14.84 11.97 6.62
CA ARG A 150 13.68 11.27 7.25
C ARG A 150 13.99 9.79 7.53
N THR A 151 14.90 9.21 6.76
CA THR A 151 15.40 7.84 6.92
C THR A 151 16.29 7.69 8.16
N ASP A 152 17.19 8.63 8.43
CA ASP A 152 18.16 8.52 9.54
C ASP A 152 17.48 8.67 10.91
N ALA A 153 16.48 9.57 11.01
CA ALA A 153 15.68 9.71 12.25
C ALA A 153 14.83 8.45 12.52
N ALA A 154 14.26 7.84 11.46
CA ALA A 154 13.53 6.58 11.58
C ALA A 154 14.46 5.43 12.01
N ASP A 155 15.70 5.41 11.53
CA ASP A 155 16.68 4.39 11.88
C ASP A 155 17.13 4.51 13.34
N SER A 156 17.36 5.72 13.82
CA SER A 156 17.72 5.96 15.24
C SER A 156 16.57 5.57 16.17
N ALA A 157 15.32 5.96 15.86
CA ALA A 157 14.16 5.57 16.64
C ALA A 157 13.94 4.05 16.63
N ALA A 158 14.07 3.42 15.45
CA ALA A 158 13.96 1.96 15.31
C ALA A 158 14.97 1.22 16.18
N ALA A 159 16.25 1.64 16.17
CA ALA A 159 17.29 1.06 16.98
C ALA A 159 16.95 1.15 18.48
N THR A 160 16.50 2.33 18.93
CA THR A 160 16.11 2.55 20.33
C THR A 160 14.99 1.61 20.78
N PHE A 161 13.94 1.42 19.97
CA PHE A 161 12.83 0.52 20.33
C PHE A 161 13.25 -0.95 20.38
N LEU A 162 14.14 -1.37 19.48
CA LEU A 162 14.68 -2.74 19.46
C LEU A 162 15.63 -2.99 20.62
N GLU A 163 16.58 -2.09 20.89
CA GLU A 163 17.55 -2.20 21.96
C GLU A 163 16.91 -2.23 23.35
N ASN A 164 15.86 -1.44 23.55
CA ASN A 164 15.11 -1.41 24.81
C ASN A 164 14.10 -2.55 24.94
N GLY A 165 14.01 -3.46 23.96
CA GLY A 165 13.07 -4.58 23.98
C GLY A 165 11.59 -4.17 23.92
N VAL A 166 11.29 -2.97 23.49
CA VAL A 166 9.91 -2.46 23.33
C VAL A 166 9.27 -3.05 22.08
N ALA A 167 10.04 -3.18 21.00
CA ALA A 167 9.60 -3.82 19.77
C ALA A 167 10.41 -5.08 19.46
N THR A 168 9.76 -6.07 18.89
CA THR A 168 10.40 -7.28 18.34
C THR A 168 10.95 -7.02 16.95
N ALA A 169 10.25 -6.22 16.15
CA ALA A 169 10.68 -5.77 14.84
C ALA A 169 10.13 -4.38 14.55
N VAL A 170 10.80 -3.67 13.66
CA VAL A 170 10.38 -2.33 13.21
C VAL A 170 10.36 -2.32 11.68
N THR A 171 9.26 -1.83 11.13
CA THR A 171 9.12 -1.58 9.69
C THR A 171 8.90 -0.09 9.45
N ARG A 172 9.32 0.39 8.29
CA ARG A 172 9.14 1.80 7.92
C ARG A 172 7.94 1.97 7.01
N ASN A 173 7.21 3.05 7.19
CA ASN A 173 6.10 3.41 6.33
C ASN A 173 6.16 4.90 5.97
N PRO A 174 5.36 5.38 4.99
CA PRO A 174 5.38 6.79 4.57
C PRO A 174 5.04 7.80 5.68
N PHE A 175 4.40 7.36 6.77
CA PHE A 175 3.89 8.22 7.84
C PHE A 175 4.73 8.15 9.12
N GLY A 176 5.68 7.23 9.21
CA GLY A 176 6.52 7.00 10.39
C GLY A 176 7.11 5.60 10.43
N ILE A 177 6.99 4.94 11.56
CA ILE A 177 7.44 3.56 11.76
C ILE A 177 6.31 2.69 12.31
N ASP A 178 6.26 1.44 11.87
CA ASP A 178 5.43 0.40 12.46
C ASP A 178 6.29 -0.45 13.41
N LEU A 179 5.82 -0.59 14.62
CA LEU A 179 6.43 -1.43 15.65
C LEU A 179 5.64 -2.74 15.74
N ILE A 180 6.32 -3.86 15.54
CA ILE A 180 5.77 -5.18 15.85
C ILE A 180 6.20 -5.50 17.28
N ALA A 181 5.26 -5.60 18.20
CA ALA A 181 5.51 -5.67 19.63
C ALA A 181 4.51 -6.59 20.34
N ALA A 182 4.87 -7.02 21.53
CA ALA A 182 3.91 -7.70 22.42
C ALA A 182 2.77 -6.73 22.81
N PRO A 183 1.54 -7.23 23.05
CA PRO A 183 0.39 -6.36 23.34
C PRO A 183 0.56 -5.44 24.56
N ASP A 184 1.31 -5.90 25.59
CA ASP A 184 1.62 -5.10 26.77
C ASP A 184 2.59 -3.94 26.47
N ALA A 185 3.50 -4.10 25.53
CA ALA A 185 4.38 -3.04 25.06
C ALA A 185 3.58 -1.95 24.33
N ALA A 186 2.60 -2.33 23.52
CA ALA A 186 1.68 -1.39 22.87
C ALA A 186 0.93 -0.53 23.90
N GLY A 187 0.44 -1.13 24.99
CA GLY A 187 -0.19 -0.41 26.10
C GLY A 187 0.75 0.56 26.82
N LYS A 188 2.02 0.20 27.02
CA LYS A 188 3.04 1.08 27.61
C LYS A 188 3.35 2.29 26.69
N LEU A 189 3.42 2.05 25.38
CA LEU A 189 3.62 3.13 24.40
C LEU A 189 2.44 4.12 24.40
N ALA A 190 1.20 3.63 24.53
CA ALA A 190 0.01 4.49 24.64
C ALA A 190 0.00 5.38 25.89
N ALA A 191 0.75 5.03 26.95
CA ALA A 191 0.95 5.89 28.12
C ALA A 191 2.02 6.96 27.89
N THR A 192 2.87 6.81 26.87
CA THR A 192 4.00 7.71 26.58
C THR A 192 3.71 8.69 25.45
N PHE A 193 3.00 8.24 24.42
CA PHE A 193 2.69 9.04 23.25
C PHE A 193 1.20 9.42 23.23
N PRO A 194 0.83 10.61 22.71
CA PRO A 194 -0.55 10.89 22.36
C PRO A 194 -1.09 9.82 21.41
N VAL A 195 -2.34 9.43 21.58
CA VAL A 195 -2.99 8.42 20.72
C VAL A 195 -3.83 9.10 19.63
N ALA A 196 -3.88 8.47 18.47
CA ALA A 196 -4.82 8.80 17.41
C ALA A 196 -5.42 7.51 16.84
N GLY A 197 -6.65 7.59 16.36
CA GLY A 197 -7.32 6.45 15.75
C GLY A 197 -6.96 6.26 14.29
N THR A 198 -7.48 5.17 13.71
CA THR A 198 -7.24 4.80 12.30
C THR A 198 -7.75 5.85 11.33
N TRP A 199 -8.79 6.63 11.67
CA TRP A 199 -9.29 7.70 10.81
C TRP A 199 -8.25 8.81 10.57
N ALA A 200 -7.41 9.12 11.56
CA ALA A 200 -6.33 10.08 11.37
C ALA A 200 -5.27 9.57 10.39
N LEU A 201 -4.89 8.30 10.52
CA LEU A 201 -3.92 7.67 9.61
C LEU A 201 -4.50 7.52 8.19
N GLU A 202 -5.78 7.12 8.06
CA GLU A 202 -6.46 7.01 6.77
C GLU A 202 -6.59 8.36 6.06
N ALA A 203 -6.94 9.42 6.78
CA ALA A 203 -6.97 10.76 6.21
C ALA A 203 -5.59 11.20 5.69
N ALA A 204 -4.52 10.95 6.46
CA ALA A 204 -3.15 11.23 6.04
C ALA A 204 -2.74 10.37 4.82
N ARG A 205 -3.10 9.09 4.80
CA ARG A 205 -2.82 8.16 3.71
C ARG A 205 -3.49 8.61 2.40
N ILE A 206 -4.77 8.94 2.47
CA ILE A 206 -5.54 9.42 1.31
C ILE A 206 -4.94 10.74 0.80
N ALA A 207 -4.65 11.70 1.71
CA ALA A 207 -4.01 12.96 1.36
C ALA A 207 -2.63 12.76 0.71
N ALA A 208 -1.88 11.74 1.12
CA ALA A 208 -0.61 11.34 0.51
C ALA A 208 -0.77 10.52 -0.78
N ARG A 209 -2.00 10.23 -1.19
CA ARG A 209 -2.34 9.47 -2.42
C ARG A 209 -1.80 8.03 -2.42
N VAL A 210 -1.66 7.43 -1.24
CA VAL A 210 -1.18 6.06 -1.07
C VAL A 210 -2.36 5.10 -1.09
N ALA A 211 -2.41 4.21 -2.08
CA ALA A 211 -3.45 3.18 -2.16
C ALA A 211 -3.32 2.15 -1.03
N ARG A 212 -4.46 1.67 -0.54
CA ARG A 212 -4.56 0.59 0.44
C ARG A 212 -5.23 -0.62 -0.22
N PRO A 213 -4.50 -1.74 -0.40
CA PRO A 213 -5.09 -2.97 -0.91
C PRO A 213 -6.29 -3.43 -0.07
N GLY A 214 -7.32 -3.92 -0.76
CA GLY A 214 -8.60 -4.27 -0.14
C GLY A 214 -9.60 -3.12 -0.11
N LEU A 215 -9.16 -1.87 0.06
CA LEU A 215 -10.02 -0.68 -0.05
C LEU A 215 -9.94 -0.03 -1.44
N ASP A 216 -8.74 0.31 -1.89
CA ASP A 216 -8.55 1.02 -3.17
C ASP A 216 -8.30 0.06 -4.33
N THR A 217 -8.48 -1.24 -4.11
CA THR A 217 -8.25 -2.31 -5.09
C THR A 217 -9.41 -3.29 -5.16
N ASP A 218 -9.46 -4.03 -6.25
CA ASP A 218 -10.29 -5.22 -6.41
C ASP A 218 -9.44 -6.43 -6.85
N HIS A 219 -10.07 -7.60 -7.01
CA HIS A 219 -9.42 -8.86 -7.40
C HIS A 219 -8.73 -8.82 -8.78
N ARG A 220 -8.88 -7.75 -9.55
CA ARG A 220 -8.28 -7.57 -10.88
C ARG A 220 -7.26 -6.45 -10.93
N THR A 221 -6.96 -5.82 -9.80
CA THR A 221 -6.08 -4.65 -9.75
C THR A 221 -4.64 -5.04 -10.06
N LEU A 222 -4.02 -4.27 -10.95
CA LEU A 222 -2.64 -4.40 -11.35
C LEU A 222 -1.76 -3.39 -10.57
N PRO A 223 -0.50 -3.71 -10.26
CA PRO A 223 0.40 -2.79 -9.55
C PRO A 223 0.52 -1.41 -10.18
N HIS A 224 0.50 -1.33 -11.51
CA HIS A 224 0.55 -0.08 -12.28
C HIS A 224 -0.66 0.82 -12.05
N GLU A 225 -1.84 0.24 -11.81
CA GLU A 225 -3.08 1.01 -11.65
C GLU A 225 -3.08 1.87 -10.39
N ILE A 226 -2.31 1.47 -9.38
CA ILE A 226 -2.32 2.04 -8.03
C ILE A 226 -0.96 2.60 -7.58
N GLY A 227 0.00 2.71 -8.50
CA GLY A 227 1.29 3.33 -8.24
C GLY A 227 2.30 2.48 -7.45
N LEU A 228 2.07 1.17 -7.29
CA LEU A 228 2.98 0.29 -6.54
C LEU A 228 4.18 -0.24 -7.35
N ILE A 229 4.35 0.21 -8.59
CA ILE A 229 5.47 -0.25 -9.43
C ILE A 229 6.82 0.17 -8.84
N ASP A 230 6.93 1.41 -8.40
CA ASP A 230 8.21 1.96 -7.95
C ASP A 230 8.60 1.50 -6.54
N SER A 231 7.61 1.25 -5.66
CA SER A 231 7.85 0.86 -4.27
C SER A 231 7.92 -0.66 -4.07
N ALA A 232 6.99 -1.40 -4.66
CA ALA A 232 6.78 -2.81 -4.36
C ALA A 232 7.20 -3.79 -5.46
N VAL A 233 7.71 -3.31 -6.62
CA VAL A 233 8.13 -4.15 -7.74
C VAL A 233 9.56 -3.83 -8.18
N HIS A 234 10.39 -4.85 -8.29
CA HIS A 234 11.73 -4.69 -8.87
C HIS A 234 11.75 -5.22 -10.30
N LEU A 235 11.76 -4.32 -11.28
CA LEU A 235 11.59 -4.64 -12.70
C LEU A 235 12.72 -5.49 -13.29
N ASN A 236 13.92 -5.46 -12.70
CA ASN A 236 15.13 -6.14 -13.20
C ASN A 236 15.54 -7.33 -12.34
N LYS A 237 14.62 -7.99 -11.65
CA LYS A 237 14.88 -9.20 -10.87
C LYS A 237 14.57 -10.47 -11.67
N GLY A 238 14.93 -11.64 -11.11
CA GLY A 238 14.56 -12.96 -11.64
C GLY A 238 13.04 -13.21 -11.67
N CYS A 239 12.64 -14.36 -12.20
CA CYS A 239 11.24 -14.70 -12.40
C CYS A 239 10.45 -14.71 -11.08
N TYR A 240 9.20 -14.25 -11.14
CA TYR A 240 8.19 -14.34 -10.10
C TYR A 240 6.81 -14.46 -10.75
N ARG A 241 5.83 -14.95 -10.00
CA ARG A 241 4.46 -15.15 -10.48
C ARG A 241 3.84 -13.83 -10.94
N GLY A 242 3.26 -13.81 -12.14
CA GLY A 242 2.64 -12.61 -12.74
C GLY A 242 3.58 -11.62 -13.43
N GLN A 243 4.90 -11.87 -13.42
CA GLN A 243 5.91 -10.98 -14.01
C GLN A 243 5.66 -10.65 -15.48
N GLU A 244 5.18 -11.60 -16.27
CA GLU A 244 4.95 -11.38 -17.71
C GLU A 244 3.96 -10.23 -17.97
N THR A 245 2.86 -10.20 -17.24
CA THR A 245 1.87 -9.10 -17.33
C THR A 245 2.46 -7.78 -16.89
N VAL A 246 3.20 -7.76 -15.77
CA VAL A 246 3.88 -6.56 -15.27
C VAL A 246 4.86 -6.03 -16.32
N ALA A 247 5.73 -6.88 -16.86
CA ALA A 247 6.70 -6.51 -17.88
C ALA A 247 6.04 -6.04 -19.18
N ARG A 248 4.97 -6.70 -19.62
CA ARG A 248 4.23 -6.31 -20.82
C ARG A 248 3.62 -4.93 -20.69
N ILE A 249 2.98 -4.61 -19.55
CA ILE A 249 2.39 -3.30 -19.30
C ILE A 249 3.50 -2.25 -19.19
N GLN A 250 4.55 -2.53 -18.42
CA GLN A 250 5.67 -1.62 -18.22
C GLN A 250 6.38 -1.25 -19.54
N ASN A 251 6.55 -2.20 -20.45
CA ASN A 251 7.33 -1.99 -21.66
C ASN A 251 6.49 -1.59 -22.88
N LEU A 252 5.32 -2.18 -23.07
CA LEU A 252 4.58 -2.12 -24.34
C LEU A 252 3.14 -1.64 -24.20
N GLY A 253 2.59 -1.62 -23.00
CA GLY A 253 1.18 -1.36 -22.76
C GLY A 253 0.91 -0.26 -21.76
N HIS A 254 -0.38 -0.13 -21.42
CA HIS A 254 -0.86 0.75 -20.37
C HIS A 254 -1.84 -0.01 -19.49
N PRO A 255 -1.92 0.31 -18.19
CA PRO A 255 -2.93 -0.29 -17.33
C PRO A 255 -4.33 0.15 -17.79
N PRO A 256 -5.34 -0.72 -17.67
CA PRO A 256 -6.70 -0.39 -18.12
C PRO A 256 -7.40 0.66 -17.26
N ARG A 257 -6.96 0.81 -16.01
CA ARG A 257 -7.49 1.76 -15.03
C ARG A 257 -6.34 2.57 -14.41
N ARG A 258 -6.68 3.60 -13.66
CA ARG A 258 -5.73 4.45 -12.94
C ARG A 258 -6.33 4.96 -11.64
N LEU A 259 -5.49 5.08 -10.62
CA LEU A 259 -5.83 5.70 -9.36
C LEU A 259 -5.95 7.21 -9.54
N VAL A 260 -6.98 7.77 -8.95
CA VAL A 260 -7.21 9.22 -8.87
C VAL A 260 -7.46 9.64 -7.44
N PHE A 261 -7.03 10.84 -7.09
CA PHE A 261 -7.42 11.50 -5.86
C PHE A 261 -8.70 12.30 -6.13
N LEU A 262 -9.62 12.30 -5.18
CA LEU A 262 -10.93 12.93 -5.29
C LEU A 262 -11.06 14.04 -4.25
N HIS A 263 -11.34 15.25 -4.72
CA HIS A 263 -11.84 16.36 -3.91
C HIS A 263 -13.36 16.28 -3.93
N LEU A 264 -13.95 15.86 -2.82
CA LEU A 264 -15.39 15.66 -2.68
C LEU A 264 -16.08 16.97 -2.32
N ASP A 265 -17.33 17.16 -2.78
CA ASP A 265 -18.12 18.34 -2.42
C ASP A 265 -18.46 18.34 -0.93
N GLY A 266 -17.87 19.29 -0.20
CA GLY A 266 -18.05 19.46 1.22
C GLY A 266 -19.41 20.04 1.64
N SER A 267 -20.25 20.48 0.68
CA SER A 267 -21.61 20.94 0.97
C SER A 267 -22.55 19.80 1.33
N VAL A 268 -22.18 18.57 0.95
CA VAL A 268 -22.93 17.35 1.26
C VAL A 268 -22.31 16.70 2.52
N ASP A 269 -23.08 16.62 3.59
CA ASP A 269 -22.59 16.10 4.88
C ASP A 269 -22.57 14.56 4.91
N ARG A 270 -21.99 13.94 3.88
CA ARG A 270 -21.71 12.49 3.84
C ARG A 270 -20.48 12.20 3.01
N LEU A 271 -19.79 11.11 3.34
CA LEU A 271 -18.76 10.52 2.50
C LEU A 271 -19.37 9.42 1.62
N PRO A 272 -18.91 9.24 0.38
CA PRO A 272 -19.30 8.09 -0.42
C PRO A 272 -18.79 6.80 0.24
N ALA A 273 -19.61 5.76 0.22
CA ALA A 273 -19.19 4.46 0.77
C ALA A 273 -18.14 3.79 -0.10
N HIS A 274 -17.32 2.93 0.53
CA HIS A 274 -16.41 2.04 -0.19
C HIS A 274 -17.14 1.22 -1.26
N GLY A 275 -16.54 1.07 -2.43
CA GLY A 275 -17.11 0.33 -3.56
C GLY A 275 -18.21 1.07 -4.32
N SER A 276 -18.66 2.23 -3.86
CA SER A 276 -19.68 3.02 -4.57
C SER A 276 -19.23 3.37 -5.99
N PRO A 277 -20.17 3.45 -6.96
CA PRO A 277 -19.85 3.75 -8.33
C PRO A 277 -19.30 5.18 -8.50
N LEU A 278 -18.24 5.31 -9.29
CA LEU A 278 -17.83 6.59 -9.88
C LEU A 278 -18.46 6.70 -11.27
N THR A 279 -19.25 7.76 -11.48
CA THR A 279 -19.96 7.98 -12.74
C THR A 279 -19.62 9.34 -13.34
N LEU A 280 -19.80 9.47 -14.65
CA LEU A 280 -19.86 10.76 -15.33
C LEU A 280 -21.24 11.40 -15.14
N ALA A 281 -21.40 12.67 -15.55
CA ALA A 281 -22.65 13.41 -15.43
C ALA A 281 -23.83 12.76 -16.18
N ASP A 282 -23.55 11.98 -17.23
CA ASP A 282 -24.54 11.22 -18.00
C ASP A 282 -24.95 9.88 -17.34
N GLY A 283 -24.41 9.58 -16.16
CA GLY A 283 -24.66 8.32 -15.43
C GLY A 283 -23.78 7.15 -15.85
N THR A 284 -22.88 7.33 -16.83
CA THR A 284 -21.96 6.26 -17.25
C THR A 284 -20.99 5.90 -16.11
N GLN A 285 -21.02 4.66 -15.66
CA GLN A 285 -20.07 4.17 -14.65
C GLN A 285 -18.66 4.02 -15.24
N VAL A 286 -17.71 4.70 -14.63
CA VAL A 286 -16.31 4.75 -15.06
C VAL A 286 -15.33 4.17 -14.06
N GLY A 287 -15.77 3.84 -12.85
CA GLY A 287 -14.92 3.32 -11.80
C GLY A 287 -15.67 3.06 -10.51
N PHE A 288 -14.92 3.04 -9.41
CA PHE A 288 -15.45 2.92 -8.07
C PHE A 288 -14.65 3.76 -7.07
N VAL A 289 -15.30 4.15 -5.97
CA VAL A 289 -14.67 4.79 -4.81
C VAL A 289 -13.94 3.72 -4.01
N GLY A 290 -12.65 3.91 -3.78
CA GLY A 290 -11.88 3.07 -2.87
C GLY A 290 -12.12 3.51 -1.43
N SER A 291 -11.37 4.49 -0.99
CA SER A 291 -11.44 5.04 0.37
C SER A 291 -11.85 6.52 0.34
N ALA A 292 -12.50 6.95 1.42
CA ALA A 292 -12.87 8.35 1.62
C ALA A 292 -12.69 8.73 3.10
N ALA A 293 -12.27 9.98 3.34
CA ALA A 293 -12.08 10.50 4.69
C ALA A 293 -12.36 12.01 4.75
N ARG A 294 -12.59 12.52 5.97
CA ARG A 294 -12.58 13.96 6.25
C ARG A 294 -11.19 14.38 6.71
N HIS A 295 -10.48 15.10 5.86
CA HIS A 295 -9.16 15.65 6.20
C HIS A 295 -9.31 17.02 6.84
N PHE A 296 -8.53 17.30 7.89
CA PHE A 296 -8.67 18.54 8.70
C PHE A 296 -8.39 19.84 7.93
N GLU A 297 -7.62 19.79 6.84
CA GLU A 297 -7.34 20.95 5.96
C GLU A 297 -8.02 20.85 4.59
N LEU A 298 -8.01 19.66 3.98
CA LEU A 298 -8.50 19.44 2.62
C LEU A 298 -10.01 19.22 2.56
N GLY A 299 -10.68 19.08 3.72
CA GLY A 299 -12.09 18.70 3.77
C GLY A 299 -12.33 17.24 3.36
N PRO A 300 -13.49 16.93 2.75
CA PRO A 300 -13.77 15.57 2.30
C PRO A 300 -12.91 15.21 1.08
N ILE A 301 -12.16 14.11 1.21
CA ILE A 301 -11.25 13.60 0.18
C ILE A 301 -11.46 12.10 -0.02
N GLY A 302 -10.99 11.57 -1.14
CA GLY A 302 -11.03 10.14 -1.40
C GLY A 302 -10.00 9.68 -2.42
N LEU A 303 -9.88 8.37 -2.56
CA LEU A 303 -9.20 7.70 -3.67
C LEU A 303 -10.22 6.91 -4.48
N GLY A 304 -10.05 6.87 -5.78
CA GLY A 304 -10.90 6.09 -6.66
C GLY A 304 -10.10 5.45 -7.81
N LEU A 305 -10.59 4.33 -8.29
CA LEU A 305 -10.02 3.64 -9.43
C LEU A 305 -10.92 3.84 -10.64
N VAL A 306 -10.44 4.57 -11.65
CA VAL A 306 -11.22 4.91 -12.85
C VAL A 306 -10.63 4.26 -14.10
N LYS A 307 -11.46 4.05 -15.13
CA LYS A 307 -10.99 3.63 -16.47
C LYS A 307 -9.94 4.63 -16.97
N ARG A 308 -8.85 4.13 -17.56
CA ARG A 308 -7.76 4.96 -18.10
C ARG A 308 -8.24 6.02 -19.10
N SER A 309 -9.29 5.69 -19.89
CA SER A 309 -9.85 6.55 -20.93
C SER A 309 -10.67 7.74 -20.42
N VAL A 310 -10.92 7.81 -19.10
CA VAL A 310 -11.65 8.96 -18.53
C VAL A 310 -10.80 10.21 -18.65
N ASP A 311 -11.37 11.28 -19.18
CA ASP A 311 -10.70 12.56 -19.28
C ASP A 311 -10.26 13.04 -17.89
N VAL A 312 -9.02 13.51 -17.79
CA VAL A 312 -8.43 13.93 -16.50
C VAL A 312 -9.11 15.19 -15.93
N SER A 313 -9.79 15.96 -16.75
CA SER A 313 -10.54 17.15 -16.34
C SER A 313 -12.03 16.87 -16.06
N ALA A 314 -12.50 15.64 -16.29
CA ALA A 314 -13.90 15.30 -16.07
C ALA A 314 -14.26 15.38 -14.58
N THR A 315 -15.34 16.07 -14.25
CA THR A 315 -15.99 15.99 -12.95
C THR A 315 -16.70 14.66 -12.82
N LEU A 316 -16.48 13.97 -11.72
CA LEU A 316 -17.08 12.67 -11.40
C LEU A 316 -18.20 12.86 -10.39
N LEU A 317 -19.07 11.87 -10.31
CA LEU A 317 -20.03 11.71 -9.22
C LEU A 317 -19.65 10.44 -8.43
N ALA A 318 -19.33 10.61 -7.17
CA ALA A 318 -19.01 9.54 -6.23
C ALA A 318 -20.25 9.27 -5.37
N ASP A 319 -21.03 8.25 -5.71
CA ASP A 319 -22.33 7.99 -5.07
C ASP A 319 -23.25 9.25 -5.09
N GLY A 320 -23.27 9.96 -6.18
CA GLY A 320 -24.02 11.22 -6.33
C GLY A 320 -23.38 12.47 -5.71
N VAL A 321 -22.26 12.35 -5.00
CA VAL A 321 -21.48 13.49 -4.50
C VAL A 321 -20.53 13.95 -5.61
N ALA A 322 -20.53 15.24 -5.95
CA ALA A 322 -19.62 15.78 -6.94
C ALA A 322 -18.16 15.62 -6.48
N ALA A 323 -17.29 15.19 -7.37
CA ALA A 323 -15.90 14.92 -7.10
C ALA A 323 -15.01 15.46 -8.24
N ALA A 324 -14.16 16.43 -7.93
CA ALA A 324 -13.08 16.82 -8.82
C ALA A 324 -11.93 15.83 -8.69
N GLN A 325 -11.43 15.32 -9.81
CA GLN A 325 -10.33 14.37 -9.79
C GLN A 325 -8.97 15.05 -9.96
N GLU A 326 -7.97 14.53 -9.27
CA GLU A 326 -6.56 14.82 -9.49
C GLU A 326 -5.82 13.53 -9.88
N VAL A 327 -4.90 13.62 -10.82
CA VAL A 327 -4.17 12.46 -11.32
C VAL A 327 -3.18 11.96 -10.26
N VAL A 328 -3.32 10.71 -9.85
CA VAL A 328 -2.31 9.99 -9.05
C VAL A 328 -1.46 9.11 -9.97
N VAL A 329 -2.11 8.24 -10.74
CA VAL A 329 -1.45 7.46 -11.78
C VAL A 329 -1.79 8.09 -13.12
N PRO A 330 -0.80 8.55 -13.90
CA PRO A 330 -1.05 9.21 -15.17
C PRO A 330 -1.63 8.23 -16.23
N PRO A 331 -2.46 8.71 -17.18
CA PRO A 331 -2.98 7.86 -18.26
C PRO A 331 -1.88 7.21 -19.12
N GLU A 332 -0.68 7.80 -19.13
CA GLU A 332 0.51 7.33 -19.87
C GLU A 332 1.33 6.30 -19.09
N ALA A 333 0.94 5.95 -17.86
CA ALA A 333 1.67 4.97 -17.06
C ALA A 333 1.89 3.66 -17.83
N GLY A 334 3.09 3.08 -17.74
CA GLY A 334 3.54 1.99 -18.59
C GLY A 334 4.07 2.49 -19.95
N GLY A 335 4.25 1.57 -20.90
CA GLY A 335 4.70 1.91 -22.27
C GLY A 335 6.09 2.57 -22.35
N ALA A 336 7.01 2.20 -21.45
CA ALA A 336 8.33 2.80 -21.37
C ALA A 336 9.18 2.65 -22.66
N VAL A 337 8.90 1.61 -23.47
CA VAL A 337 9.57 1.35 -24.74
C VAL A 337 8.72 1.86 -25.89
N LYS A 338 9.13 2.95 -26.52
CA LYS A 338 8.55 3.41 -27.79
C LYS A 338 9.00 2.48 -28.90
N VAL A 339 8.19 1.49 -29.25
CA VAL A 339 8.41 0.65 -30.43
C VAL A 339 8.03 1.47 -31.66
N THR A 340 9.02 2.05 -32.30
CA THR A 340 8.84 2.61 -33.64
C THR A 340 8.86 1.42 -34.61
N LEU A 341 7.68 0.90 -34.96
CA LEU A 341 7.56 -0.02 -36.07
C LEU A 341 7.94 0.76 -37.34
N ARG A 342 9.18 0.62 -37.78
CA ARG A 342 9.51 0.90 -39.17
C ARG A 342 8.68 -0.07 -40.02
N ARG A 343 7.67 0.44 -40.71
CA ARG A 343 7.13 -0.23 -41.86
C ARG A 343 8.25 -0.22 -42.90
N ASP A 344 9.10 -1.20 -42.89
CA ASP A 344 9.96 -1.48 -44.03
C ASP A 344 9.00 -1.79 -45.17
N SER A 345 9.08 -0.96 -46.20
CA SER A 345 8.34 -1.12 -47.43
C SER A 345 8.54 -2.54 -47.93
N VAL A 346 7.46 -3.31 -48.02
CA VAL A 346 7.45 -4.59 -48.69
C VAL A 346 8.01 -4.36 -50.09
N PRO A 347 9.11 -5.04 -50.52
CA PRO A 347 9.62 -4.89 -51.87
C PRO A 347 8.50 -5.24 -52.86
N GLN A 348 8.15 -4.28 -53.72
CA GLN A 348 7.23 -4.59 -54.81
C GLN A 348 7.85 -5.64 -55.72
N PRO A 349 7.13 -6.68 -56.14
CA PRO A 349 7.64 -7.62 -57.11
C PRO A 349 7.94 -6.88 -58.41
N PRO A 350 9.04 -7.26 -59.10
CA PRO A 350 9.41 -6.61 -60.36
C PRO A 350 8.32 -6.70 -61.39
N ALA A 351 8.02 -5.55 -61.99
CA ALA A 351 7.01 -5.43 -63.07
C ALA A 351 7.34 -6.46 -64.20
N GLY A 352 6.37 -7.30 -64.48
CA GLY A 352 6.52 -8.36 -65.48
C GLY A 352 6.92 -7.79 -66.85
N ARG A 353 7.97 -8.32 -67.45
CA ARG A 353 8.32 -8.13 -68.85
C ARG A 353 7.17 -8.57 -69.73
N LYS A 354 6.61 -7.67 -70.49
CA LYS A 354 5.75 -8.08 -71.66
C LYS A 354 6.63 -8.83 -72.63
N MET A 355 6.28 -10.12 -72.89
CA MET A 355 6.80 -10.83 -74.05
C MET A 355 6.11 -10.27 -75.29
N LEU A 356 6.92 -9.96 -76.29
CA LEU A 356 6.53 -9.73 -77.67
C LEU A 356 6.15 -11.04 -78.30
#